data_69d80f8c912ad5f5c2996f57d31df50b
#
_entry.id   69d80f8c912ad5f5c2996f57d31df50b
#
_cell.length_a   1.000
_cell.length_b   1.000
_cell.length_c   1.000
_cell.angle_alpha   90.00
_cell.angle_beta   90.00
_cell.angle_gamma   90.00
#
_symmetry.space_group_name_H-M   'P 1'
#
loop_
_entity.id
_entity.type
_entity.pdbx_description
1 polymer ?
#
loop_
_entity_poly.entity_id
_entity_poly.type
_entity_poly.pdbx_seq_one_letter_code
_entity_poly.pdbx_strand_id
1 'polypeptide(L)'
;NGKTYHGFKGDTLASALLANNVHLVGRSFKYHRPRGIMTSGSEEPNAIVQVNPGTNRTEPNVRATEVEIYEGLEASSQNCWPSVEFDIGGINNFLSPFFPAGFYYKTFMWPASFWEKYEFFIRHSAGLGKSPTSNDPDIYDHRNIHCDVLVVGAGISGILAAKNAAKNNFKTLLVDEKNELGGSTIFENNEFNKIDNKTPSEWLKKEIEELKNIKNLEIK
;
A
#
# COMPACT_ATOMS: atom_id res chain seq x y z
N ASN A 1 -1.06 -18.22 -10.71
CA ASN A 1 -1.96 -19.38 -10.90
C ASN A 1 -3.03 -19.13 -11.97
N GLY A 2 -3.10 -17.94 -12.60
CA GLY A 2 -4.03 -17.63 -13.68
C GLY A 2 -5.52 -17.76 -13.31
N LYS A 3 -5.88 -17.48 -12.06
CA LYS A 3 -7.27 -17.45 -11.61
C LYS A 3 -7.82 -16.05 -11.80
N THR A 4 -9.02 -15.96 -12.38
CA THR A 4 -9.77 -14.71 -12.53
C THR A 4 -10.72 -14.54 -11.35
N TYR A 5 -10.77 -13.34 -10.81
CA TYR A 5 -11.65 -12.94 -9.72
C TYR A 5 -12.46 -11.71 -10.14
N HIS A 6 -13.61 -11.53 -9.52
CA HIS A 6 -14.49 -10.41 -9.77
C HIS A 6 -14.59 -9.53 -8.52
N GLY A 7 -14.63 -8.22 -8.71
CA GLY A 7 -14.86 -7.24 -7.66
C GLY A 7 -15.75 -6.11 -8.17
N PHE A 8 -16.10 -5.18 -7.30
CA PHE A 8 -16.94 -4.05 -7.62
C PHE A 8 -16.08 -2.78 -7.76
N LYS A 9 -16.57 -1.82 -8.52
CA LYS A 9 -15.94 -0.50 -8.61
C LYS A 9 -15.81 0.11 -7.22
N GLY A 10 -14.61 0.57 -6.88
CA GLY A 10 -14.26 1.08 -5.55
C GLY A 10 -13.66 0.04 -4.60
N ASP A 11 -13.66 -1.25 -4.99
CA ASP A 11 -12.91 -2.24 -4.25
C ASP A 11 -11.41 -2.02 -4.39
N THR A 12 -10.67 -2.34 -3.32
CA THR A 12 -9.24 -2.57 -3.41
C THR A 12 -8.96 -4.01 -3.83
N LEU A 13 -7.75 -4.28 -4.31
CA LEU A 13 -7.33 -5.65 -4.60
C LEU A 13 -7.51 -6.56 -3.38
N ALA A 14 -7.22 -6.05 -2.18
CA ALA A 14 -7.40 -6.79 -0.93
C ALA A 14 -8.87 -7.12 -0.67
N SER A 15 -9.79 -6.15 -0.78
CA SER A 15 -11.22 -6.38 -0.53
C SER A 15 -11.81 -7.36 -1.55
N ALA A 16 -11.45 -7.21 -2.82
CA ALA A 16 -11.88 -8.12 -3.87
C ALA A 16 -11.37 -9.54 -3.65
N LEU A 17 -10.11 -9.74 -3.25
CA LEU A 17 -9.57 -11.05 -2.92
C LEU A 17 -10.29 -11.70 -1.74
N LEU A 18 -10.55 -10.95 -0.67
CA LEU A 18 -11.29 -11.45 0.50
C LEU A 18 -12.73 -11.84 0.13
N ALA A 19 -13.42 -11.03 -0.66
CA ALA A 19 -14.76 -11.32 -1.15
C ALA A 19 -14.82 -12.61 -2.00
N ASN A 20 -13.72 -12.96 -2.66
CA ASN A 20 -13.55 -14.20 -3.40
C ASN A 20 -12.92 -15.34 -2.58
N ASN A 21 -12.92 -15.23 -1.25
CA ASN A 21 -12.38 -16.23 -0.32
C ASN A 21 -10.87 -16.52 -0.49
N VAL A 22 -10.11 -15.54 -0.93
CA VAL A 22 -8.64 -15.63 -1.03
C VAL A 22 -8.02 -14.98 0.20
N HIS A 23 -7.61 -15.81 1.14
CA HIS A 23 -7.03 -15.36 2.42
C HIS A 23 -5.50 -15.40 2.45
N LEU A 24 -4.89 -16.23 1.62
CA LEU A 24 -3.44 -16.37 1.53
C LEU A 24 -2.91 -15.58 0.35
N VAL A 25 -2.22 -14.48 0.62
CA VAL A 25 -1.74 -13.55 -0.41
C VAL A 25 -0.21 -13.46 -0.50
N GLY A 26 0.51 -13.91 0.54
CA GLY A 26 1.95 -13.83 0.55
C GLY A 26 2.61 -14.74 1.57
N ARG A 27 3.93 -14.66 1.62
CA ARG A 27 4.78 -15.39 2.56
C ARG A 27 5.71 -14.42 3.28
N SER A 28 6.07 -14.72 4.54
CA SER A 28 7.01 -13.86 5.28
C SER A 28 8.43 -13.99 4.70
N PHE A 29 9.20 -12.92 4.77
CA PHE A 29 10.53 -12.84 4.15
C PHE A 29 11.53 -13.90 4.66
N LYS A 30 11.54 -14.17 5.96
CA LYS A 30 12.56 -15.03 6.56
C LYS A 30 12.17 -16.50 6.59
N TYR A 31 10.96 -16.77 7.06
CA TYR A 31 10.50 -18.13 7.32
C TYR A 31 9.46 -18.64 6.34
N HIS A 32 9.07 -17.81 5.37
CA HIS A 32 8.03 -18.15 4.39
C HIS A 32 6.70 -18.62 5.01
N ARG A 33 6.39 -18.10 6.20
CA ARG A 33 5.14 -18.40 6.87
C ARG A 33 3.97 -17.78 6.11
N PRO A 34 2.81 -18.44 6.05
CA PRO A 34 1.62 -17.90 5.39
C PRO A 34 1.26 -16.51 5.90
N ARG A 35 0.91 -15.59 4.99
CA ARG A 35 0.48 -14.23 5.28
C ARG A 35 -0.81 -13.92 4.53
N GLY A 36 -1.78 -13.35 5.27
CA GLY A 36 -3.02 -12.85 4.75
C GLY A 36 -3.10 -11.33 4.87
N ILE A 37 -4.29 -10.80 4.62
CA ILE A 37 -4.61 -9.39 4.76
C ILE A 37 -5.00 -9.14 6.22
N MET A 38 -4.40 -8.14 6.86
CA MET A 38 -4.64 -7.80 8.27
C MET A 38 -5.41 -6.50 8.46
N THR A 39 -5.21 -5.53 7.57
CA THR A 39 -5.79 -4.19 7.68
C THR A 39 -6.45 -3.76 6.38
N SER A 40 -7.00 -2.56 6.34
CA SER A 40 -7.70 -2.03 5.17
C SER A 40 -6.99 -0.85 4.49
N GLY A 41 -5.83 -0.44 4.97
CA GLY A 41 -5.15 0.78 4.52
C GLY A 41 -3.63 0.62 4.36
N SER A 42 -2.94 1.74 4.38
CA SER A 42 -1.48 1.85 4.20
C SER A 42 -0.66 1.19 5.32
N GLU A 43 -1.28 0.89 6.45
CA GLU A 43 -0.68 0.16 7.56
C GLU A 43 -0.61 -1.36 7.34
N GLU A 44 -1.10 -1.88 6.20
CA GLU A 44 -1.04 -3.31 5.88
C GLU A 44 0.40 -3.84 5.81
N PRO A 45 0.80 -4.76 6.69
CA PRO A 45 2.18 -5.22 6.76
C PRO A 45 2.48 -6.46 5.90
N ASN A 46 1.47 -7.19 5.43
CA ASN A 46 1.64 -8.55 4.90
C ASN A 46 1.22 -8.74 3.45
N ALA A 47 0.20 -8.00 2.99
CA ALA A 47 -0.40 -8.20 1.68
C ALA A 47 0.37 -7.42 0.60
N ILE A 48 1.65 -7.70 0.45
CA ILE A 48 2.53 -7.08 -0.53
C ILE A 48 2.53 -7.93 -1.80
N VAL A 49 2.22 -7.31 -2.92
CA VAL A 49 2.07 -7.95 -4.22
C VAL A 49 2.82 -7.20 -5.31
N GLN A 50 3.00 -7.84 -6.45
CA GLN A 50 3.42 -7.20 -7.68
C GLN A 50 2.22 -7.04 -8.60
N VAL A 51 1.98 -5.82 -9.04
CA VAL A 51 0.90 -5.46 -9.95
C VAL A 51 1.44 -5.47 -11.38
N ASN A 52 0.62 -5.92 -12.33
CA ASN A 52 0.92 -6.03 -13.76
C ASN A 52 2.28 -6.69 -14.08
N PRO A 53 2.57 -7.88 -13.49
CA PRO A 53 3.86 -8.51 -13.63
C PRO A 53 4.23 -8.77 -15.10
N GLY A 54 5.48 -8.46 -15.46
CA GLY A 54 5.99 -8.69 -16.81
C GLY A 54 5.65 -7.61 -17.82
N THR A 55 4.96 -6.56 -17.44
CA THR A 55 4.69 -5.39 -18.27
C THR A 55 5.63 -4.23 -17.93
N ASN A 56 5.66 -3.19 -18.78
CA ASN A 56 6.38 -1.95 -18.47
C ASN A 56 5.66 -1.06 -17.44
N ARG A 57 4.42 -1.41 -17.06
CA ARG A 57 3.66 -0.82 -15.97
C ARG A 57 3.66 -1.70 -14.71
N THR A 58 4.66 -2.56 -14.58
CA THR A 58 4.76 -3.40 -13.39
C THR A 58 5.17 -2.59 -12.16
N GLU A 59 4.43 -2.75 -11.08
CA GLU A 59 4.73 -2.13 -9.81
C GLU A 59 5.02 -3.22 -8.77
N PRO A 60 6.25 -3.34 -8.30
CA PRO A 60 6.63 -4.27 -7.25
C PRO A 60 6.36 -3.69 -5.85
N ASN A 61 6.18 -4.59 -4.89
CA ASN A 61 6.09 -4.25 -3.46
C ASN A 61 4.92 -3.33 -3.09
N VAL A 62 3.81 -3.45 -3.82
CA VAL A 62 2.60 -2.66 -3.57
C VAL A 62 1.71 -3.37 -2.56
N ARG A 63 1.09 -2.62 -1.66
CA ARG A 63 0.10 -3.18 -0.74
C ARG A 63 -1.23 -3.41 -1.46
N ALA A 64 -1.75 -4.62 -1.38
CA ALA A 64 -3.03 -4.96 -2.01
C ALA A 64 -4.21 -4.12 -1.49
N THR A 65 -4.07 -3.53 -0.30
CA THR A 65 -5.05 -2.64 0.32
C THR A 65 -5.07 -1.21 -0.26
N GLU A 66 -4.06 -0.86 -1.06
CA GLU A 66 -3.92 0.47 -1.66
C GLU A 66 -4.18 0.45 -3.17
N VAL A 67 -4.22 -0.72 -3.78
CA VAL A 67 -4.49 -0.88 -5.21
C VAL A 67 -6.00 -0.91 -5.45
N GLU A 68 -6.55 0.11 -6.10
CA GLU A 68 -7.93 0.09 -6.61
C GLU A 68 -8.00 -0.86 -7.81
N ILE A 69 -9.03 -1.71 -7.86
CA ILE A 69 -9.18 -2.65 -8.97
C ILE A 69 -9.73 -1.99 -10.22
N TYR A 70 -9.27 -2.45 -11.36
CA TYR A 70 -9.77 -2.08 -12.69
C TYR A 70 -9.81 -3.30 -13.59
N GLU A 71 -10.54 -3.21 -14.70
CA GLU A 71 -10.63 -4.28 -15.69
C GLU A 71 -9.26 -4.65 -16.24
N GLY A 72 -8.91 -5.93 -16.16
CA GLY A 72 -7.63 -6.44 -16.64
C GLY A 72 -6.47 -6.28 -15.67
N LEU A 73 -6.71 -5.85 -14.42
CA LEU A 73 -5.67 -5.83 -13.39
C LEU A 73 -5.10 -7.23 -13.17
N GLU A 74 -3.79 -7.36 -13.30
CA GLU A 74 -3.07 -8.59 -12.94
C GLU A 74 -2.24 -8.35 -11.67
N ALA A 75 -2.25 -9.33 -10.76
CA ALA A 75 -1.43 -9.27 -9.56
C ALA A 75 -0.82 -10.64 -9.24
N SER A 76 0.37 -10.63 -8.69
CA SER A 76 1.05 -11.85 -8.24
C SER A 76 1.68 -11.70 -6.87
N SER A 77 1.72 -12.80 -6.12
CA SER A 77 2.52 -12.89 -4.89
C SER A 77 4.00 -12.87 -5.23
N GLN A 78 4.81 -12.22 -4.39
CA GLN A 78 6.23 -12.00 -4.67
C GLN A 78 7.16 -12.97 -3.96
N ASN A 79 6.89 -13.28 -2.70
CA ASN A 79 7.78 -14.03 -1.83
C ASN A 79 7.36 -15.50 -1.72
N CYS A 80 7.30 -16.20 -2.84
CA CYS A 80 6.96 -17.62 -2.90
C CYS A 80 7.46 -18.25 -4.19
N TRP A 81 7.73 -19.56 -4.14
CA TRP A 81 8.08 -20.35 -5.32
C TRP A 81 7.77 -21.82 -5.07
N PRO A 82 7.07 -22.54 -5.97
CA PRO A 82 6.48 -22.06 -7.25
C PRO A 82 5.16 -21.31 -7.07
N SER A 83 4.47 -21.42 -5.94
CA SER A 83 3.21 -20.72 -5.69
C SER A 83 3.07 -20.30 -4.22
N VAL A 84 2.09 -19.43 -3.93
CA VAL A 84 1.83 -19.00 -2.55
C VAL A 84 1.26 -20.13 -1.69
N GLU A 85 0.53 -21.05 -2.30
CA GLU A 85 -0.04 -22.21 -1.61
C GLU A 85 1.04 -23.27 -1.32
N PHE A 86 1.89 -23.53 -2.30
CA PHE A 86 2.99 -24.49 -2.18
C PHE A 86 4.31 -23.77 -2.40
N ASP A 87 4.96 -23.42 -1.29
CA ASP A 87 6.18 -22.63 -1.30
C ASP A 87 7.33 -23.44 -0.71
N ILE A 88 8.34 -23.75 -1.54
CA ILE A 88 9.55 -24.48 -1.13
C ILE A 88 10.35 -23.71 -0.08
N GLY A 89 10.32 -22.38 -0.11
CA GLY A 89 10.94 -21.52 0.91
C GLY A 89 10.42 -21.78 2.32
N GLY A 90 9.25 -22.40 2.45
CA GLY A 90 8.69 -22.83 3.74
C GLY A 90 9.57 -23.78 4.54
N ILE A 91 10.56 -24.42 3.93
CA ILE A 91 11.57 -25.24 4.63
C ILE A 91 12.34 -24.41 5.68
N ASN A 92 12.49 -23.10 5.46
CA ASN A 92 13.15 -22.21 6.41
C ASN A 92 12.43 -22.14 7.76
N ASN A 93 11.14 -22.47 7.79
CA ASN A 93 10.40 -22.53 9.05
C ASN A 93 10.85 -23.70 9.94
N PHE A 94 11.23 -24.83 9.36
CA PHE A 94 11.79 -25.97 10.10
C PHE A 94 13.18 -25.66 10.62
N LEU A 95 13.94 -24.84 9.90
CA LEU A 95 15.26 -24.38 10.29
C LEU A 95 15.22 -23.18 11.25
N SER A 96 14.04 -22.75 11.68
CA SER A 96 13.86 -21.54 12.51
C SER A 96 14.67 -21.52 13.81
N PRO A 97 14.95 -22.64 14.51
CA PRO A 97 15.81 -22.65 15.69
C PRO A 97 17.26 -22.19 15.41
N PHE A 98 17.73 -22.41 14.18
CA PHE A 98 19.07 -22.02 13.75
C PHE A 98 19.14 -20.58 13.24
N PHE A 99 18.00 -19.93 13.02
CA PHE A 99 17.89 -18.57 12.52
C PHE A 99 17.24 -17.62 13.53
N PRO A 100 17.81 -17.41 14.72
CA PRO A 100 17.25 -16.48 15.70
C PRO A 100 17.24 -15.04 15.14
N ALA A 101 16.57 -14.13 15.84
CA ALA A 101 16.59 -12.72 15.49
C ALA A 101 18.03 -12.20 15.39
N GLY A 102 18.33 -11.47 14.32
CA GLY A 102 19.67 -10.90 14.11
C GLY A 102 20.76 -11.90 13.69
N PHE A 103 20.44 -13.17 13.36
CA PHE A 103 21.44 -14.15 12.94
C PHE A 103 22.32 -13.65 11.78
N TYR A 104 21.74 -12.90 10.83
CA TYR A 104 22.44 -12.40 9.65
C TYR A 104 23.50 -11.33 10.00
N TYR A 105 23.32 -10.56 11.05
CA TYR A 105 24.34 -9.63 11.52
C TYR A 105 25.60 -10.35 12.02
N LYS A 106 25.46 -11.55 12.58
CA LYS A 106 26.59 -12.35 13.07
C LYS A 106 27.16 -13.25 11.99
N THR A 107 26.31 -13.83 11.15
CA THR A 107 26.71 -14.86 10.18
C THR A 107 27.38 -14.26 8.94
N PHE A 108 26.88 -13.12 8.45
CA PHE A 108 27.30 -12.55 7.17
C PHE A 108 28.28 -11.37 7.30
N MET A 109 28.74 -11.08 8.50
CA MET A 109 29.73 -10.02 8.71
C MET A 109 31.19 -10.47 8.54
N TRP A 110 31.43 -11.75 8.44
CA TRP A 110 32.76 -12.30 8.26
C TRP A 110 32.79 -13.38 7.18
N PRO A 111 33.78 -13.37 6.26
CA PRO A 111 34.72 -12.25 6.04
C PRO A 111 34.02 -11.04 5.39
N ALA A 112 34.40 -9.83 5.81
CA ALA A 112 33.76 -8.59 5.34
C ALA A 112 33.85 -8.39 3.82
N SER A 113 34.89 -8.91 3.18
CA SER A 113 35.08 -8.90 1.72
C SER A 113 34.01 -9.68 0.93
N PHE A 114 33.21 -10.51 1.60
CA PHE A 114 32.14 -11.29 0.97
C PHE A 114 30.76 -10.62 1.09
N TRP A 115 30.68 -9.43 1.70
CA TRP A 115 29.41 -8.79 1.96
C TRP A 115 28.54 -8.61 0.70
N GLU A 116 29.10 -8.18 -0.41
CA GLU A 116 28.34 -8.01 -1.67
C GLU A 116 27.70 -9.31 -2.15
N LYS A 117 28.38 -10.46 -1.97
CA LYS A 117 27.84 -11.78 -2.31
C LYS A 117 26.74 -12.19 -1.34
N TYR A 118 26.94 -11.97 -0.05
CA TYR A 118 25.92 -12.25 0.97
C TYR A 118 24.68 -11.37 0.75
N GLU A 119 24.85 -10.09 0.50
CA GLU A 119 23.76 -9.14 0.20
C GLU A 119 22.95 -9.62 -0.98
N PHE A 120 23.60 -10.03 -2.06
CA PHE A 120 22.93 -10.55 -3.23
C PHE A 120 22.00 -11.72 -2.89
N PHE A 121 22.49 -12.72 -2.16
CA PHE A 121 21.68 -13.87 -1.73
C PHE A 121 20.55 -13.48 -0.78
N ILE A 122 20.82 -12.62 0.20
CA ILE A 122 19.82 -12.14 1.17
C ILE A 122 18.72 -11.40 0.45
N ARG A 123 19.04 -10.49 -0.45
CA ARG A 123 18.08 -9.69 -1.22
C ARG A 123 17.20 -10.56 -2.11
N HIS A 124 17.77 -11.54 -2.80
CA HIS A 124 17.02 -12.49 -3.60
C HIS A 124 16.14 -13.41 -2.75
N SER A 125 16.62 -13.84 -1.59
CA SER A 125 15.83 -14.64 -0.66
C SER A 125 14.71 -13.87 0.02
N ALA A 126 14.82 -12.55 0.10
CA ALA A 126 13.75 -11.70 0.65
C ALA A 126 12.50 -11.66 -0.23
N GLY A 127 12.59 -12.11 -1.50
CA GLY A 127 11.43 -12.20 -2.39
C GLY A 127 10.77 -10.86 -2.72
N LEU A 128 11.56 -9.78 -2.75
CA LEU A 128 11.07 -8.48 -3.22
C LEU A 128 10.73 -8.57 -4.70
N GLY A 129 9.72 -7.82 -5.12
CA GLY A 129 9.25 -7.79 -6.50
C GLY A 129 10.31 -7.30 -7.49
N LYS A 130 10.02 -7.44 -8.76
CA LYS A 130 10.94 -7.09 -9.85
C LYS A 130 10.56 -5.75 -10.46
N SER A 131 11.51 -4.85 -10.56
CA SER A 131 11.35 -3.58 -11.30
C SER A 131 11.06 -3.82 -12.78
N PRO A 132 10.37 -2.91 -13.46
CA PRO A 132 10.22 -2.96 -14.91
C PRO A 132 11.59 -2.92 -15.60
N THR A 133 11.70 -3.63 -16.73
CA THR A 133 12.93 -3.69 -17.53
C THR A 133 12.90 -2.76 -18.74
N SER A 134 11.75 -2.17 -19.02
CA SER A 134 11.52 -1.21 -20.08
C SER A 134 11.02 0.12 -19.53
N ASN A 135 11.12 1.17 -20.33
CA ASN A 135 10.68 2.50 -19.93
C ASN A 135 9.17 2.52 -19.66
N ASP A 136 8.78 3.32 -18.67
CA ASP A 136 7.40 3.64 -18.41
C ASP A 136 6.79 4.35 -19.63
N PRO A 137 5.66 3.87 -20.16
CA PRO A 137 5.00 4.51 -21.30
C PRO A 137 4.17 5.73 -20.91
N ASP A 138 3.94 5.95 -19.61
CA ASP A 138 3.10 7.02 -19.11
C ASP A 138 3.83 8.37 -19.18
N ILE A 139 3.07 9.41 -19.48
CA ILE A 139 3.56 10.79 -19.57
C ILE A 139 3.08 11.54 -18.35
N TYR A 140 4.01 12.09 -17.59
CA TYR A 140 3.73 12.81 -16.34
C TYR A 140 3.81 14.32 -16.57
N ASP A 141 2.80 15.03 -16.05
CA ASP A 141 2.81 16.49 -15.99
C ASP A 141 3.71 16.99 -14.85
N HIS A 142 4.68 17.81 -15.20
CA HIS A 142 5.53 18.49 -14.21
C HIS A 142 5.08 19.93 -14.04
N ARG A 143 4.61 20.29 -12.85
CA ARG A 143 4.12 21.66 -12.55
C ARG A 143 4.74 22.17 -11.26
N ASN A 144 5.10 23.47 -11.27
CA ASN A 144 5.48 24.17 -10.06
C ASN A 144 4.26 24.91 -9.52
N ILE A 145 3.90 24.62 -8.28
CA ILE A 145 2.77 25.27 -7.59
C ILE A 145 3.33 25.99 -6.36
N HIS A 146 2.93 27.25 -6.20
CA HIS A 146 3.31 28.06 -5.04
C HIS A 146 2.14 28.17 -4.07
N CYS A 147 2.37 27.82 -2.82
CA CYS A 147 1.40 27.95 -1.72
C CYS A 147 2.11 28.40 -0.44
N ASP A 148 1.36 28.95 0.51
CA ASP A 148 1.88 29.29 1.84
C ASP A 148 1.90 28.05 2.73
N VAL A 149 0.91 27.17 2.57
CA VAL A 149 0.78 25.91 3.32
C VAL A 149 0.51 24.75 2.37
N LEU A 150 1.37 23.75 2.41
CA LEU A 150 1.17 22.45 1.76
C LEU A 150 0.73 21.43 2.80
N VAL A 151 -0.41 20.80 2.57
CA VAL A 151 -0.91 19.68 3.38
C VAL A 151 -0.86 18.43 2.52
N VAL A 152 -0.14 17.40 2.97
CA VAL A 152 -0.02 16.11 2.28
C VAL A 152 -0.81 15.06 3.05
N GLY A 153 -1.80 14.47 2.37
CA GLY A 153 -2.75 13.51 2.91
C GLY A 153 -4.07 14.17 3.34
N ALA A 154 -5.17 13.68 2.79
CA ALA A 154 -6.53 14.18 3.03
C ALA A 154 -7.34 13.27 3.98
N GLY A 155 -6.72 12.66 4.97
CA GLY A 155 -7.41 12.09 6.12
C GLY A 155 -8.01 13.18 7.03
N ILE A 156 -8.63 12.80 8.14
CA ILE A 156 -9.27 13.74 9.09
C ILE A 156 -8.33 14.90 9.44
N SER A 157 -7.10 14.59 9.84
CA SER A 157 -6.12 15.59 10.27
C SER A 157 -5.75 16.55 9.14
N GLY A 158 -5.54 16.04 7.92
CA GLY A 158 -5.21 16.85 6.76
C GLY A 158 -6.36 17.76 6.33
N ILE A 159 -7.59 17.23 6.30
CA ILE A 159 -8.81 18.02 6.03
C ILE A 159 -8.93 19.19 7.01
N LEU A 160 -8.79 18.92 8.31
CA LEU A 160 -8.90 19.96 9.34
C LEU A 160 -7.75 20.97 9.27
N ALA A 161 -6.51 20.50 9.02
CA ALA A 161 -5.35 21.37 8.88
C ALA A 161 -5.49 22.30 7.66
N ALA A 162 -5.86 21.76 6.50
CA ALA A 162 -6.06 22.54 5.28
C ALA A 162 -7.19 23.56 5.44
N LYS A 163 -8.31 23.15 6.02
CA LYS A 163 -9.44 24.03 6.33
C LYS A 163 -9.04 25.18 7.25
N ASN A 164 -8.30 24.87 8.32
CA ASN A 164 -7.87 25.90 9.27
C ASN A 164 -6.88 26.89 8.64
N ALA A 165 -5.89 26.39 7.90
CA ALA A 165 -4.92 27.24 7.20
C ALA A 165 -5.62 28.18 6.21
N ALA A 166 -6.52 27.64 5.38
CA ALA A 166 -7.25 28.41 4.39
C ALA A 166 -8.21 29.43 5.02
N LYS A 167 -8.90 29.10 6.12
CA LYS A 167 -9.73 30.05 6.88
C LYS A 167 -8.92 31.19 7.52
N ASN A 168 -7.64 30.99 7.76
CA ASN A 168 -6.73 32.04 8.22
C ASN A 168 -6.03 32.79 7.06
N ASN A 169 -6.61 32.75 5.87
CA ASN A 169 -6.18 33.43 4.66
C ASN A 169 -4.82 32.97 4.07
N PHE A 170 -4.31 31.82 4.46
CA PHE A 170 -3.16 31.24 3.79
C PHE A 170 -3.57 30.58 2.47
N LYS A 171 -2.79 30.80 1.41
CA LYS A 171 -2.94 30.06 0.17
C LYS A 171 -2.53 28.61 0.42
N THR A 172 -3.50 27.72 0.48
CA THR A 172 -3.33 26.34 0.92
C THR A 172 -3.49 25.37 -0.24
N LEU A 173 -2.57 24.39 -0.31
CA LEU A 173 -2.66 23.26 -1.22
C LEU A 173 -2.83 21.99 -0.39
N LEU A 174 -3.93 21.26 -0.61
CA LEU A 174 -4.17 19.92 -0.07
C LEU A 174 -3.96 18.90 -1.19
N VAL A 175 -3.08 17.94 -0.96
CA VAL A 175 -2.79 16.85 -1.91
C VAL A 175 -3.02 15.49 -1.28
N ASP A 176 -3.60 14.56 -2.04
CA ASP A 176 -3.75 13.16 -1.65
C ASP A 176 -3.44 12.25 -2.84
N GLU A 177 -2.95 11.06 -2.60
CA GLU A 177 -2.69 10.05 -3.63
C GLU A 177 -3.96 9.36 -4.12
N LYS A 178 -5.05 9.43 -3.32
CA LYS A 178 -6.32 8.77 -3.61
C LYS A 178 -7.29 9.70 -4.32
N ASN A 179 -8.18 9.09 -5.11
CA ASN A 179 -9.23 9.82 -5.81
C ASN A 179 -10.30 10.39 -4.87
N GLU A 180 -10.40 9.87 -3.64
CA GLU A 180 -11.39 10.27 -2.65
C GLU A 180 -10.71 10.78 -1.37
N LEU A 181 -11.17 11.95 -0.90
CA LEU A 181 -10.70 12.52 0.37
C LEU A 181 -11.36 11.80 1.55
N GLY A 182 -10.64 11.66 2.66
CA GLY A 182 -11.17 11.11 3.90
C GLY A 182 -10.28 10.04 4.54
N GLY A 183 -9.32 9.49 3.83
CA GLY A 183 -8.41 8.47 4.35
C GLY A 183 -9.17 7.26 4.91
N SER A 184 -8.80 6.78 6.10
CA SER A 184 -9.48 5.64 6.76
C SER A 184 -10.95 5.92 7.12
N THR A 185 -11.35 7.18 7.26
CA THR A 185 -12.73 7.56 7.60
C THR A 185 -13.76 7.10 6.58
N ILE A 186 -13.36 6.90 5.33
CA ILE A 186 -14.22 6.38 4.26
C ILE A 186 -14.76 4.99 4.60
N PHE A 187 -13.96 4.18 5.28
CA PHE A 187 -14.27 2.78 5.62
C PHE A 187 -14.90 2.62 7.00
N GLU A 188 -14.97 3.70 7.80
CA GLU A 188 -15.56 3.67 9.12
C GLU A 188 -17.08 3.81 9.07
N ASN A 189 -17.79 2.70 8.93
CA ASN A 189 -19.26 2.64 9.00
C ASN A 189 -19.78 2.26 10.40
N ASN A 190 -19.00 2.51 11.44
CA ASN A 190 -19.38 2.12 12.78
C ASN A 190 -20.29 3.19 13.43
N GLU A 191 -21.52 2.82 13.75
CA GLU A 191 -22.50 3.71 14.42
C GLU A 191 -22.02 4.17 15.81
N PHE A 192 -21.05 3.46 16.39
CA PHE A 192 -20.50 3.80 17.71
C PHE A 192 -19.43 4.90 17.64
N ASN A 193 -18.76 5.06 16.50
CA ASN A 193 -17.75 6.09 16.31
C ASN A 193 -18.42 7.37 15.80
N LYS A 194 -18.49 8.38 16.65
CA LYS A 194 -19.05 9.69 16.27
C LYS A 194 -17.96 10.75 16.26
N ILE A 195 -17.98 11.58 15.22
CA ILE A 195 -17.17 12.80 15.09
C ILE A 195 -18.13 13.97 15.12
N ASP A 196 -18.01 14.87 16.09
CA ASP A 196 -18.95 15.99 16.31
C ASP A 196 -20.43 15.56 16.33
N ASN A 197 -20.74 14.45 17.02
CA ASN A 197 -22.08 13.85 17.09
C ASN A 197 -22.67 13.35 15.77
N LYS A 198 -21.85 13.23 14.72
CA LYS A 198 -22.22 12.68 13.40
C LYS A 198 -21.54 11.37 13.15
N THR A 199 -22.09 10.58 12.25
CA THR A 199 -21.36 9.42 11.73
C THR A 199 -20.11 9.90 10.95
N PRO A 200 -19.04 9.08 10.86
CA PRO A 200 -17.84 9.45 10.10
C PRO A 200 -18.15 9.87 8.65
N SER A 201 -19.06 9.15 7.99
CA SER A 201 -19.50 9.47 6.63
C SER A 201 -20.25 10.80 6.51
N GLU A 202 -21.15 11.11 7.44
CA GLU A 202 -21.88 12.40 7.46
C GLU A 202 -20.95 13.56 7.76
N TRP A 203 -20.02 13.37 8.69
CA TRP A 203 -19.02 14.35 9.03
C TRP A 203 -18.13 14.63 7.81
N LEU A 204 -17.61 13.59 7.18
CA LEU A 204 -16.73 13.70 6.01
C LEU A 204 -17.39 14.42 4.85
N LYS A 205 -18.63 14.07 4.52
CA LYS A 205 -19.41 14.77 3.45
C LYS A 205 -19.52 16.25 3.71
N LYS A 206 -19.86 16.63 4.96
CA LYS A 206 -19.94 18.04 5.35
C LYS A 206 -18.60 18.75 5.19
N GLU A 207 -17.52 18.15 5.68
CA GLU A 207 -16.20 18.76 5.62
C GLU A 207 -15.72 18.95 4.18
N ILE A 208 -15.92 17.95 3.31
CA ILE A 208 -15.57 18.06 1.87
C ILE A 208 -16.37 19.17 1.19
N GLU A 209 -17.66 19.31 1.48
CA GLU A 209 -18.46 20.42 0.95
C GLU A 209 -17.93 21.79 1.41
N GLU A 210 -17.59 21.90 2.69
CA GLU A 210 -17.01 23.14 3.22
C GLU A 210 -15.67 23.46 2.54
N LEU A 211 -14.77 22.47 2.35
CA LEU A 211 -13.48 22.66 1.70
C LEU A 211 -13.63 23.19 0.27
N LYS A 212 -14.56 22.65 -0.52
CA LYS A 212 -14.81 23.06 -1.91
C LYS A 212 -15.23 24.52 -2.04
N ASN A 213 -15.79 25.10 -0.98
CA ASN A 213 -16.25 26.49 -0.97
C ASN A 213 -15.19 27.50 -0.50
N ILE A 214 -14.00 27.06 -0.12
CA ILE A 214 -12.92 27.95 0.36
C ILE A 214 -12.06 28.39 -0.84
N LYS A 215 -12.07 29.69 -1.14
CA LYS A 215 -11.44 30.25 -2.35
C LYS A 215 -9.93 30.09 -2.43
N ASN A 216 -9.23 30.12 -1.30
CA ASN A 216 -7.77 30.05 -1.22
C ASN A 216 -7.25 28.65 -0.88
N LEU A 217 -8.09 27.63 -1.07
CA LEU A 217 -7.75 26.21 -0.97
C LEU A 217 -7.83 25.56 -2.35
N GLU A 218 -6.74 24.95 -2.76
CA GLU A 218 -6.66 24.10 -3.93
C GLU A 218 -6.49 22.63 -3.47
N ILE A 219 -7.21 21.71 -4.10
CA ILE A 219 -7.17 20.27 -3.82
C ILE A 219 -6.67 19.56 -5.06
N LYS A 220 -5.69 18.68 -4.90
CA LYS A 220 -5.06 17.87 -5.97
C LYS A 220 -5.00 16.41 -5.56
#